data_7d9a7697fb1a9a6b920fafb70f511b58
#
_entry.id   7d9a7697fb1a9a6b920fafb70f511b58
#
_cell.length_a   1.000
_cell.length_b   1.000
_cell.length_c   1.000
_cell.angle_alpha   90.00
_cell.angle_beta   90.00
_cell.angle_gamma   90.00
#
_symmetry.space_group_name_H-M   'P 1'
#
loop_
_entity.id
_entity.type
_entity.pdbx_description
1 polymer ?
#
loop_
_entity_poly.entity_id
_entity_poly.type
_entity_poly.pdbx_seq_one_letter_code
_entity_poly.pdbx_strand_id
1 'polypeptide(L)'
;NLSAALGEMGKQVLLVDLDPQGNSSSGLGIEKSKVEHCVYDVLLNEVPVEDVIIPDVCEGLDLIPATINLAGAEVELVAEMARENRLKDAVGSMRGKYDYIFIDCPPSLGLLTVNALVAADKLLIPIQCEYYALEGLSDLLATVRLVKRGLNPRLALEGVLLTMFDSRTNLSL
;
A
#
# COMPACT_ATOMS: atom_id res chain seq x y z
N ASN A 1 5.35 -6.63 8.25
CA ASN A 1 6.45 -6.62 9.23
C ASN A 1 6.68 -5.22 9.82
N LEU A 2 6.97 -4.18 9.01
CA LEU A 2 7.23 -2.82 9.52
C LEU A 2 6.04 -2.27 10.30
N SER A 3 4.83 -2.43 9.79
CA SER A 3 3.59 -1.97 10.44
C SER A 3 3.38 -2.62 11.80
N ALA A 4 3.58 -3.95 11.90
CA ALA A 4 3.46 -4.69 13.16
C ALA A 4 4.54 -4.25 14.16
N ALA A 5 5.79 -4.10 13.71
CA ALA A 5 6.87 -3.63 14.60
C ALA A 5 6.59 -2.23 15.18
N LEU A 6 5.97 -1.34 14.41
CA LEU A 6 5.57 -0.02 14.92
C LEU A 6 4.40 -0.13 15.92
N GLY A 7 3.44 -1.04 15.70
CA GLY A 7 2.39 -1.34 16.65
C GLY A 7 2.95 -1.82 18.00
N GLU A 8 3.87 -2.79 17.98
CA GLU A 8 4.60 -3.27 19.18
C GLU A 8 5.37 -2.15 19.90
N MET A 9 5.77 -1.09 19.18
CA MET A 9 6.39 0.11 19.74
C MET A 9 5.36 1.13 20.28
N GLY A 10 4.09 0.76 20.37
CA GLY A 10 3.01 1.58 20.91
C GLY A 10 2.45 2.62 19.92
N LYS A 11 2.66 2.44 18.61
CA LYS A 11 2.05 3.30 17.59
C LYS A 11 0.71 2.74 17.14
N GLN A 12 -0.23 3.62 16.80
CA GLN A 12 -1.47 3.26 16.15
C GLN A 12 -1.25 3.25 14.63
N VAL A 13 -1.36 2.09 14.02
CA VAL A 13 -1.01 1.87 12.60
C VAL A 13 -2.21 1.30 11.85
N LEU A 14 -2.51 1.87 10.67
CA LEU A 14 -3.41 1.27 9.70
C LEU A 14 -2.60 0.73 8.53
N LEU A 15 -2.77 -0.55 8.21
CA LEU A 15 -2.22 -1.16 7.01
C LEU A 15 -3.33 -1.32 5.97
N VAL A 16 -3.13 -0.77 4.79
CA VAL A 16 -4.00 -0.97 3.62
C VAL A 16 -3.30 -1.95 2.69
N ASP A 17 -3.86 -3.14 2.55
CA ASP A 17 -3.38 -4.13 1.58
C ASP A 17 -3.99 -3.78 0.20
N LEU A 18 -3.16 -3.28 -0.71
CA LEU A 18 -3.59 -2.87 -2.06
C LEU A 18 -3.10 -3.84 -3.14
N ASP A 19 -2.56 -4.98 -2.76
CA ASP A 19 -2.17 -6.04 -3.68
C ASP A 19 -3.31 -7.06 -3.85
N PRO A 20 -3.78 -7.34 -5.08
CA PRO A 20 -4.78 -8.40 -5.34
C PRO A 20 -4.38 -9.78 -4.82
N GLN A 21 -3.09 -10.04 -4.63
CA GLN A 21 -2.61 -11.27 -4.02
C GLN A 21 -2.96 -11.34 -2.51
N GLY A 22 -3.14 -10.20 -1.85
CA GLY A 22 -3.54 -10.11 -0.46
C GLY A 22 -2.52 -10.78 0.48
N ASN A 23 -1.23 -10.59 0.21
CA ASN A 23 -0.15 -11.21 0.98
C ASN A 23 -0.05 -10.62 2.38
N SER A 24 -0.25 -9.32 2.54
CA SER A 24 -0.29 -8.67 3.84
C SER A 24 -1.48 -9.14 4.67
N SER A 25 -2.67 -9.29 4.05
CA SER A 25 -3.86 -9.83 4.70
C SER A 25 -3.62 -11.26 5.19
N SER A 26 -3.12 -12.15 4.32
CA SER A 26 -2.83 -13.54 4.69
C SER A 26 -1.73 -13.65 5.74
N GLY A 27 -0.70 -12.81 5.65
CA GLY A 27 0.43 -12.77 6.60
C GLY A 27 0.01 -12.35 8.01
N LEU A 28 -1.10 -11.63 8.14
CA LEU A 28 -1.73 -11.24 9.40
C LEU A 28 -2.83 -12.22 9.84
N GLY A 29 -2.95 -13.38 9.19
CA GLY A 29 -3.88 -14.44 9.58
C GLY A 29 -5.32 -14.25 9.10
N ILE A 30 -5.57 -13.30 8.19
CA ILE A 30 -6.91 -13.07 7.66
C ILE A 30 -7.29 -14.17 6.66
N GLU A 31 -8.41 -14.82 6.91
CA GLU A 31 -9.01 -15.79 6.01
C GLU A 31 -9.82 -15.06 4.93
N LYS A 32 -9.22 -14.82 3.77
CA LYS A 32 -9.79 -13.98 2.69
C LYS A 32 -11.17 -14.42 2.21
N SER A 33 -11.51 -15.69 2.34
CA SER A 33 -12.84 -16.24 2.00
C SER A 33 -13.96 -15.78 2.94
N LYS A 34 -13.63 -15.27 4.12
CA LYS A 34 -14.57 -14.77 5.13
C LYS A 34 -14.67 -13.24 5.17
N VAL A 35 -13.89 -12.55 4.36
CA VAL A 35 -13.91 -11.10 4.27
C VAL A 35 -15.14 -10.67 3.47
N GLU A 36 -16.05 -9.93 4.11
CA GLU A 36 -17.27 -9.41 3.47
C GLU A 36 -16.94 -8.20 2.60
N HIS A 37 -16.17 -7.27 3.13
CA HIS A 37 -15.74 -6.05 2.45
C HIS A 37 -14.22 -5.92 2.48
N CYS A 38 -13.65 -5.47 1.38
CA CYS A 38 -12.21 -5.28 1.23
C CYS A 38 -11.89 -3.94 0.55
N VAL A 39 -10.63 -3.65 0.32
CA VAL A 39 -10.20 -2.39 -0.32
C VAL A 39 -10.84 -2.18 -1.70
N TYR A 40 -11.22 -3.24 -2.42
CA TYR A 40 -11.99 -3.15 -3.66
C TYR A 40 -13.32 -2.39 -3.46
N ASP A 41 -14.05 -2.72 -2.39
CA ASP A 41 -15.34 -2.11 -2.09
C ASP A 41 -15.20 -0.63 -1.74
N VAL A 42 -14.11 -0.26 -1.08
CA VAL A 42 -13.74 1.13 -0.80
C VAL A 42 -13.48 1.92 -2.09
N LEU A 43 -12.78 1.32 -3.05
CA LEU A 43 -12.39 2.00 -4.29
C LEU A 43 -13.53 2.16 -5.30
N LEU A 44 -14.44 1.19 -5.38
CA LEU A 44 -15.45 1.08 -6.44
C LEU A 44 -16.89 1.15 -5.94
N ASN A 45 -17.18 0.56 -4.79
CA ASN A 45 -18.54 0.46 -4.26
C ASN A 45 -18.87 1.56 -3.23
N GLU A 46 -17.94 2.50 -3.01
CA GLU A 46 -18.08 3.63 -2.08
C GLU A 46 -18.44 3.19 -0.63
N VAL A 47 -18.06 1.97 -0.27
CA VAL A 47 -18.22 1.49 1.12
C VAL A 47 -17.31 2.34 2.02
N PRO A 48 -17.85 2.90 3.11
CA PRO A 48 -17.05 3.68 4.05
C PRO A 48 -15.84 2.89 4.55
N VAL A 49 -14.68 3.50 4.60
CA VAL A 49 -13.45 2.83 5.00
C VAL A 49 -13.53 2.27 6.42
N GLU A 50 -14.29 2.92 7.30
CA GLU A 50 -14.57 2.50 8.66
C GLU A 50 -15.25 1.12 8.74
N ASP A 51 -16.09 0.80 7.76
CA ASP A 51 -16.84 -0.47 7.71
C ASP A 51 -16.00 -1.63 7.16
N VAL A 52 -14.83 -1.32 6.61
CA VAL A 52 -13.91 -2.30 5.99
C VAL A 52 -12.71 -2.61 6.88
N ILE A 53 -12.42 -1.73 7.85
CA ILE A 53 -11.28 -1.92 8.76
C ILE A 53 -11.53 -3.15 9.66
N ILE A 54 -10.55 -4.05 9.68
CA ILE A 54 -10.45 -5.13 10.67
C ILE A 54 -9.54 -4.62 11.78
N PRO A 55 -10.09 -4.36 12.98
CA PRO A 55 -9.29 -3.82 14.07
C PRO A 55 -8.44 -4.90 14.75
N ASP A 56 -7.37 -4.46 15.39
CA ASP A 56 -6.54 -5.26 16.30
C ASP A 56 -6.05 -6.60 15.69
N VAL A 57 -5.65 -6.58 14.39
CA VAL A 57 -5.06 -7.78 13.76
C VAL A 57 -3.72 -8.16 14.39
N CYS A 58 -3.02 -7.19 14.95
CA CYS A 58 -1.89 -7.31 15.86
C CYS A 58 -1.94 -6.13 16.83
N GLU A 59 -1.09 -6.13 17.87
CA GLU A 59 -0.98 -5.03 18.82
C GLU A 59 -0.72 -3.69 18.09
N GLY A 60 -1.64 -2.73 18.25
CA GLY A 60 -1.57 -1.40 17.66
C GLY A 60 -1.71 -1.37 16.12
N LEU A 61 -2.20 -2.45 15.50
CA LEU A 61 -2.31 -2.57 14.05
C LEU A 61 -3.72 -2.95 13.61
N ASP A 62 -4.33 -2.09 12.81
CA ASP A 62 -5.57 -2.33 12.08
C ASP A 62 -5.28 -2.59 10.60
N LEU A 63 -6.18 -3.27 9.92
CA LEU A 63 -6.01 -3.68 8.52
C LEU A 63 -7.24 -3.35 7.67
N ILE A 64 -7.01 -2.78 6.48
CA ILE A 64 -7.96 -2.84 5.36
C ILE A 64 -7.50 -3.99 4.46
N PRO A 65 -8.25 -5.11 4.39
CA PRO A 65 -7.80 -6.30 3.69
C PRO A 65 -7.96 -6.19 2.18
N ALA A 66 -7.19 -7.00 1.44
CA ALA A 66 -7.39 -7.28 0.03
C ALA A 66 -7.92 -8.69 -0.20
N THR A 67 -8.70 -8.82 -1.27
CA THR A 67 -9.13 -10.11 -1.82
C THR A 67 -8.82 -10.16 -3.32
N ILE A 68 -9.01 -11.33 -3.93
CA ILE A 68 -8.79 -11.49 -5.38
C ILE A 68 -9.69 -10.58 -6.22
N ASN A 69 -10.81 -10.11 -5.68
CA ASN A 69 -11.71 -9.18 -6.38
C ASN A 69 -10.99 -7.89 -6.77
N LEU A 70 -9.98 -7.48 -6.01
CA LEU A 70 -9.17 -6.30 -6.31
C LEU A 70 -8.46 -6.38 -7.68
N ALA A 71 -8.25 -7.58 -8.24
CA ALA A 71 -7.72 -7.73 -9.58
C ALA A 71 -8.63 -7.11 -10.67
N GLY A 72 -9.95 -7.10 -10.44
CA GLY A 72 -10.91 -6.44 -11.32
C GLY A 72 -10.85 -4.91 -11.25
N ALA A 73 -10.42 -4.37 -10.13
CA ALA A 73 -10.41 -2.92 -9.90
C ALA A 73 -9.54 -2.15 -10.91
N GLU A 74 -8.42 -2.72 -11.38
CA GLU A 74 -7.59 -2.05 -12.39
C GLU A 74 -8.32 -1.81 -13.71
N VAL A 75 -9.25 -2.69 -14.09
CA VAL A 75 -10.06 -2.55 -15.30
C VAL A 75 -11.26 -1.62 -15.05
N GLU A 76 -11.95 -1.79 -13.95
CA GLU A 76 -13.17 -1.06 -13.62
C GLU A 76 -12.87 0.42 -13.31
N LEU A 77 -11.80 0.71 -12.57
CA LEU A 77 -11.34 2.08 -12.31
C LEU A 77 -11.08 2.90 -13.59
N VAL A 78 -10.79 2.26 -14.72
CA VAL A 78 -10.54 3.00 -15.98
C VAL A 78 -11.75 3.85 -16.38
N ALA A 79 -12.96 3.38 -16.11
CA ALA A 79 -14.19 4.08 -16.45
C ALA A 79 -14.61 5.12 -15.37
N GLU A 80 -13.97 5.10 -14.20
CA GLU A 80 -14.35 5.94 -13.08
C GLU A 80 -13.81 7.37 -13.18
N MET A 81 -14.63 8.33 -12.76
CA MET A 81 -14.19 9.73 -12.62
C MET A 81 -13.25 9.88 -11.43
N ALA A 82 -12.23 10.74 -11.58
CA ALA A 82 -11.21 10.99 -10.55
C ALA A 82 -10.55 9.70 -10.02
N ARG A 83 -10.46 8.67 -10.87
CA ARG A 83 -10.01 7.32 -10.56
C ARG A 83 -8.67 7.24 -9.82
N GLU A 84 -7.80 8.23 -10.02
CA GLU A 84 -6.49 8.31 -9.37
C GLU A 84 -6.58 8.80 -7.91
N ASN A 85 -7.69 9.37 -7.48
CA ASN A 85 -7.91 9.94 -6.16
C ASN A 85 -8.76 9.06 -5.23
N ARG A 86 -9.34 7.96 -5.73
CA ARG A 86 -10.29 7.14 -4.98
C ARG A 86 -9.75 6.71 -3.62
N LEU A 87 -8.53 6.18 -3.57
CA LEU A 87 -7.91 5.77 -2.31
C LEU A 87 -7.62 6.97 -1.39
N LYS A 88 -7.11 8.08 -1.94
CA LYS A 88 -6.81 9.28 -1.18
C LYS A 88 -8.06 9.85 -0.48
N ASP A 89 -9.16 9.89 -1.20
CA ASP A 89 -10.42 10.42 -0.67
C ASP A 89 -10.96 9.48 0.43
N ALA A 90 -10.89 8.17 0.21
CA ALA A 90 -11.33 7.17 1.16
C ALA A 90 -10.51 7.19 2.47
N VAL A 91 -9.17 7.14 2.39
CA VAL A 91 -8.34 7.12 3.61
C VAL A 91 -8.16 8.50 4.23
N GLY A 92 -8.66 9.55 3.59
CA GLY A 92 -8.58 10.91 4.10
C GLY A 92 -9.25 11.10 5.47
N SER A 93 -10.37 10.39 5.72
CA SER A 93 -11.10 10.39 6.99
C SER A 93 -10.32 9.71 8.13
N MET A 94 -9.30 8.90 7.79
CA MET A 94 -8.46 8.21 8.76
C MET A 94 -7.27 9.05 9.23
N ARG A 95 -6.98 10.17 8.56
CA ARG A 95 -5.89 11.08 8.98
C ARG A 95 -6.17 11.60 10.38
N GLY A 96 -5.16 11.49 11.24
CA GLY A 96 -5.25 11.91 12.65
C GLY A 96 -5.85 10.86 13.60
N LYS A 97 -6.40 9.74 13.08
CA LYS A 97 -6.79 8.58 13.91
C LYS A 97 -5.63 7.62 14.13
N TYR A 98 -4.68 7.58 13.21
CA TYR A 98 -3.48 6.73 13.23
C TYR A 98 -2.21 7.58 13.20
N ASP A 99 -1.15 7.07 13.84
CA ASP A 99 0.19 7.65 13.73
C ASP A 99 0.77 7.43 12.33
N TYR A 100 0.48 6.26 11.75
CA TYR A 100 0.92 5.85 10.41
C TYR A 100 -0.19 5.13 9.66
N ILE A 101 -0.30 5.42 8.35
CA ILE A 101 -1.08 4.64 7.40
C ILE A 101 -0.11 4.09 6.36
N PHE A 102 0.08 2.77 6.36
CA PHE A 102 0.89 2.09 5.35
C PHE A 102 -0.01 1.57 4.24
N ILE A 103 0.43 1.73 2.99
CA ILE A 103 -0.24 1.19 1.82
C ILE A 103 0.72 0.20 1.18
N ASP A 104 0.38 -1.09 1.24
CA ASP A 104 1.15 -2.17 0.61
C ASP A 104 0.69 -2.34 -0.83
N CYS A 105 1.60 -2.12 -1.78
CA CYS A 105 1.29 -2.00 -3.20
C CYS A 105 1.69 -3.25 -3.97
N PRO A 106 0.97 -3.60 -5.07
CA PRO A 106 1.43 -4.63 -5.99
C PRO A 106 2.72 -4.20 -6.69
N PRO A 107 3.50 -5.15 -7.22
CA PRO A 107 4.73 -4.85 -7.96
C PRO A 107 4.46 -4.19 -9.33
N SER A 108 3.22 -4.18 -9.81
CA SER A 108 2.81 -3.52 -11.05
C SER A 108 2.73 -2.00 -10.90
N LEU A 109 2.94 -1.26 -12.00
CA LEU A 109 2.79 0.20 -12.04
C LEU A 109 1.42 0.60 -12.61
N GLY A 110 0.37 -0.13 -12.24
CA GLY A 110 -1.01 0.10 -12.66
C GLY A 110 -1.75 1.18 -11.87
N LEU A 111 -3.08 1.26 -12.05
CA LEU A 111 -3.93 2.26 -11.40
C LEU A 111 -3.95 2.12 -9.87
N LEU A 112 -3.80 0.91 -9.34
CA LEU A 112 -3.71 0.69 -7.89
C LEU A 112 -2.47 1.38 -7.32
N THR A 113 -1.30 1.18 -7.93
CA THR A 113 -0.06 1.84 -7.52
C THR A 113 -0.14 3.35 -7.68
N VAL A 114 -0.77 3.86 -8.74
CA VAL A 114 -1.00 5.31 -8.89
C VAL A 114 -1.89 5.83 -7.77
N ASN A 115 -2.97 5.15 -7.40
CA ASN A 115 -3.81 5.52 -6.25
C ASN A 115 -3.03 5.60 -4.94
N ALA A 116 -2.17 4.62 -4.69
CA ALA A 116 -1.29 4.63 -3.51
C ALA A 116 -0.37 5.85 -3.50
N LEU A 117 0.32 6.13 -4.61
CA LEU A 117 1.24 7.27 -4.72
C LEU A 117 0.52 8.62 -4.61
N VAL A 118 -0.75 8.70 -5.05
CA VAL A 118 -1.57 9.91 -4.92
C VAL A 118 -2.04 10.11 -3.48
N ALA A 119 -2.35 9.04 -2.76
CA ALA A 119 -2.79 9.07 -1.36
C ALA A 119 -1.64 9.32 -0.37
N ALA A 120 -0.42 8.85 -0.70
CA ALA A 120 0.71 8.85 0.21
C ALA A 120 1.37 10.23 0.37
N ASP A 121 1.91 10.47 1.57
CA ASP A 121 2.81 11.59 1.85
C ASP A 121 4.26 11.23 1.53
N LYS A 122 4.64 9.95 1.76
CA LYS A 122 6.00 9.46 1.62
C LYS A 122 6.02 8.08 0.95
N LEU A 123 7.10 7.80 0.23
CA LEU A 123 7.37 6.53 -0.41
C LEU A 123 8.60 5.87 0.22
N LEU A 124 8.42 4.66 0.73
CA LEU A 124 9.51 3.77 1.15
C LEU A 124 9.61 2.63 0.14
N ILE A 125 10.80 2.37 -0.38
CA ILE A 125 11.02 1.37 -1.43
C ILE A 125 11.83 0.21 -0.85
N PRO A 126 11.22 -0.94 -0.54
CA PRO A 126 11.97 -2.13 -0.17
C PRO A 126 12.64 -2.73 -1.42
N ILE A 127 13.93 -2.99 -1.32
CA ILE A 127 14.74 -3.59 -2.40
C ILE A 127 15.56 -4.75 -1.82
N GLN A 128 15.53 -5.89 -2.50
CA GLN A 128 16.48 -6.95 -2.22
C GLN A 128 17.86 -6.57 -2.79
N CYS A 129 18.93 -6.99 -2.09
CA CYS A 129 20.31 -6.73 -2.51
C CYS A 129 20.70 -7.62 -3.69
N GLU A 130 19.98 -7.50 -4.81
CA GLU A 130 20.18 -8.28 -6.04
C GLU A 130 20.24 -7.36 -7.26
N TYR A 131 21.01 -7.76 -8.28
CA TYR A 131 21.25 -6.94 -9.46
C TYR A 131 19.95 -6.54 -10.22
N TYR A 132 19.01 -7.46 -10.36
CA TYR A 132 17.75 -7.22 -11.10
C TYR A 132 16.79 -6.25 -10.38
N ALA A 133 16.96 -6.02 -9.10
CA ALA A 133 16.12 -5.08 -8.36
C ALA A 133 16.28 -3.62 -8.81
N LEU A 134 17.42 -3.29 -9.43
CA LEU A 134 17.72 -1.91 -9.89
C LEU A 134 16.97 -1.53 -11.17
N GLU A 135 16.63 -2.48 -12.04
CA GLU A 135 15.89 -2.22 -13.27
C GLU A 135 14.46 -1.73 -12.97
N GLY A 136 13.73 -2.45 -12.12
CA GLY A 136 12.37 -2.04 -11.68
C GLY A 136 12.34 -0.73 -10.92
N LEU A 137 13.43 -0.35 -10.24
CA LEU A 137 13.54 0.92 -9.53
C LEU A 137 13.47 2.13 -10.48
N SER A 138 14.08 2.03 -11.66
CA SER A 138 14.08 3.12 -12.65
C SER A 138 12.68 3.44 -13.15
N ASP A 139 11.87 2.43 -13.44
CA ASP A 139 10.49 2.58 -13.90
C ASP A 139 9.59 3.13 -12.81
N LEU A 140 9.76 2.64 -11.57
CA LEU A 140 9.05 3.19 -10.41
C LEU A 140 9.37 4.68 -10.23
N LEU A 141 10.64 5.08 -10.26
CA LEU A 141 11.03 6.48 -10.12
C LEU A 141 10.51 7.36 -11.27
N ALA A 142 10.40 6.83 -12.49
CA ALA A 142 9.77 7.54 -13.60
C ALA A 142 8.28 7.78 -13.32
N THR A 143 7.55 6.77 -12.88
CA THR A 143 6.14 6.86 -12.47
C THR A 143 5.95 7.85 -11.31
N VAL A 144 6.80 7.79 -10.28
CA VAL A 144 6.78 8.74 -9.15
C VAL A 144 6.95 10.18 -9.64
N ARG A 145 7.84 10.45 -10.59
CA ARG A 145 8.03 11.79 -11.15
C ARG A 145 6.77 12.29 -11.87
N LEU A 146 6.08 11.43 -12.60
CA LEU A 146 4.82 11.78 -13.28
C LEU A 146 3.72 12.10 -12.25
N VAL A 147 3.55 11.26 -11.23
CA VAL A 147 2.59 11.50 -10.15
C VAL A 147 2.89 12.80 -9.40
N LYS A 148 4.16 13.05 -9.06
CA LYS A 148 4.56 14.30 -8.40
C LYS A 148 4.27 15.54 -9.24
N ARG A 149 4.41 15.45 -10.56
CA ARG A 149 4.17 16.60 -11.46
C ARG A 149 2.69 16.93 -11.60
N GLY A 150 1.82 15.93 -11.68
CA GLY A 150 0.43 16.12 -12.07
C GLY A 150 -0.61 15.88 -10.97
N LEU A 151 -0.33 14.99 -10.02
CA LEU A 151 -1.34 14.48 -9.10
C LEU A 151 -1.01 14.71 -7.62
N ASN A 152 0.24 14.49 -7.20
CA ASN A 152 0.66 14.64 -5.80
C ASN A 152 2.03 15.33 -5.68
N PRO A 153 2.12 16.67 -5.78
CA PRO A 153 3.39 17.39 -5.67
C PRO A 153 4.09 17.24 -4.31
N ARG A 154 3.36 16.85 -3.27
CA ARG A 154 3.89 16.71 -1.90
C ARG A 154 4.56 15.36 -1.65
N LEU A 155 4.35 14.36 -2.52
CA LEU A 155 4.93 13.04 -2.35
C LEU A 155 6.45 13.14 -2.21
N ALA A 156 6.99 12.63 -1.12
CA ALA A 156 8.44 12.62 -0.86
C ALA A 156 8.98 11.18 -0.88
N LEU A 157 10.23 11.02 -1.30
CA LEU A 157 10.94 9.76 -1.12
C LEU A 157 11.49 9.74 0.32
N GLU A 158 11.02 8.79 1.13
CA GLU A 158 11.54 8.57 2.49
C GLU A 158 12.91 7.88 2.43
N GLY A 159 13.02 6.89 1.56
CA GLY A 159 14.26 6.17 1.36
C GLY A 159 14.08 4.83 0.67
N VAL A 160 15.20 4.13 0.56
CA VAL A 160 15.27 2.74 0.08
C VAL A 160 15.61 1.85 1.27
N LEU A 161 14.82 0.81 1.50
CA LEU A 161 15.04 -0.17 2.54
C LEU A 161 15.67 -1.42 1.92
N LEU A 162 16.95 -1.67 2.21
CA LEU A 162 17.61 -2.89 1.76
C LEU A 162 17.09 -4.08 2.58
N THR A 163 16.50 -5.04 1.90
CA THR A 163 16.01 -6.28 2.49
C THR A 163 16.91 -7.46 2.11
N MET A 164 16.86 -8.54 2.89
CA MET A 164 17.68 -9.74 2.67
C MET A 164 19.20 -9.41 2.60
N PHE A 165 19.62 -8.38 3.36
CA PHE A 165 21.00 -7.93 3.38
C PHE A 165 21.93 -9.00 3.98
N ASP A 166 22.95 -9.40 3.21
CA ASP A 166 24.01 -10.28 3.67
C ASP A 166 25.39 -9.63 3.45
N SER A 167 26.01 -9.20 4.53
CA SER A 167 27.32 -8.53 4.50
C SER A 167 28.48 -9.39 3.98
N ARG A 168 28.24 -10.69 3.77
CA ARG A 168 29.24 -11.63 3.24
C ARG A 168 29.25 -11.64 1.70
N THR A 169 28.27 -11.01 1.06
CA THR A 169 28.19 -10.97 -0.40
C THR A 169 28.62 -9.61 -0.94
N ASN A 170 29.42 -9.60 -2.01
CA ASN A 170 29.87 -8.36 -2.66
C ASN A 170 28.73 -7.54 -3.30
N LEU A 171 27.54 -8.11 -3.48
CA LEU A 171 26.36 -7.43 -4.00
C LEU A 171 25.62 -6.61 -2.92
N SER A 172 25.96 -6.84 -1.66
CA SER A 172 25.36 -6.10 -0.52
C SER A 172 26.21 -4.92 -0.06
N LEU A 173 27.36 -4.70 -0.69
CA LEU A 173 28.29 -3.60 -0.46
C LEU A 173 28.32 -2.66 -1.66
#